data_31d3cb9d196d948cee1ebb5e47ca38b8
#
_entry.id   31d3cb9d196d948cee1ebb5e47ca38b8
#
_cell.length_a   1.000
_cell.length_b   1.000
_cell.length_c   1.000
_cell.angle_alpha   90.00
_cell.angle_beta   90.00
_cell.angle_gamma   90.00
#
_symmetry.space_group_name_H-M   'P 1'
#
loop_
_entity.id
_entity.type
_entity.pdbx_description
1 polymer ?
#
loop_
_entity_poly.entity_id
_entity_poly.type
_entity_poly.pdbx_seq_one_letter_code
_entity_poly.pdbx_strand_id
1 'polypeptide(L)'
;TRKCSQMILEFLKEHLPELIGGSADLSGSNNTITKASLSVNSNSSGNYIYYGVREFGMNAIMNGMSLHGGIIPYGGTFLVFMDYGRNAVRMSALMGIRTIYVFSHDSVALGEDGPTHQPIEHLTTLRSTPNMHTWRPASLIETAVAWKKALTNKDGPTSIILSRQNLNNFLIENISDVERGGYFIKHSPDSTINLIATGSEVDTVLEAAKILEESGTKTNIASVPCLEELEKDQSIYQKIFSQNTTNIVVECSHPNSWYKHTDKVIGIDTFGESGKGDDLMEHFGFTPSKV
;
A
#
# COMPACT_ATOMS: atom_id res chain seq x y z
N THR A 1 2.37 -6.59 -6.32
CA THR A 1 2.64 -6.91 -4.90
C THR A 1 1.64 -7.88 -4.28
N ARG A 2 0.42 -8.08 -4.85
CA ARG A 2 -0.57 -9.07 -4.33
C ARG A 2 0.00 -10.50 -4.22
N LYS A 3 0.76 -10.95 -5.22
CA LYS A 3 1.39 -12.28 -5.19
C LYS A 3 2.45 -12.38 -4.09
N CYS A 4 3.19 -11.31 -3.86
CA CYS A 4 4.17 -11.25 -2.76
C CYS A 4 3.46 -11.41 -1.40
N SER A 5 2.35 -10.68 -1.20
CA SER A 5 1.53 -10.80 0.01
C SER A 5 0.98 -12.23 0.20
N GLN A 6 0.54 -12.89 -0.87
CA GLN A 6 0.06 -14.28 -0.81
C GLN A 6 1.15 -15.24 -0.34
N MET A 7 2.37 -15.10 -0.88
CA MET A 7 3.52 -15.94 -0.48
C MET A 7 3.88 -15.74 1.00
N ILE A 8 3.86 -14.49 1.45
CA ILE A 8 4.11 -14.14 2.86
C ILE A 8 3.00 -14.70 3.75
N LEU A 9 1.73 -14.55 3.37
CA LEU A 9 0.60 -15.13 4.10
C LEU A 9 0.67 -16.65 4.20
N GLU A 10 1.10 -17.34 3.15
CA GLU A 10 1.28 -18.81 3.17
C GLU A 10 2.31 -19.18 4.26
N PHE A 11 3.47 -18.54 4.26
CA PHE A 11 4.49 -18.73 5.29
C PHE A 11 3.99 -18.38 6.70
N LEU A 12 3.33 -17.24 6.86
CA LEU A 12 2.85 -16.78 8.17
C LEU A 12 1.82 -17.73 8.78
N LYS A 13 0.90 -18.28 7.97
CA LYS A 13 -0.12 -19.23 8.45
C LYS A 13 0.44 -20.54 8.96
N GLU A 14 1.60 -20.96 8.48
CA GLU A 14 2.30 -22.16 8.97
C GLU A 14 2.95 -21.91 10.35
N HIS A 15 3.23 -20.65 10.70
CA HIS A 15 4.00 -20.30 11.90
C HIS A 15 3.19 -19.51 12.95
N LEU A 16 2.06 -18.94 12.56
CA LEU A 16 1.21 -18.10 13.41
C LEU A 16 -0.23 -18.62 13.40
N PRO A 17 -0.55 -19.61 14.25
CA PRO A 17 -1.90 -20.19 14.31
C PRO A 17 -2.97 -19.17 14.74
N GLU A 18 -2.60 -18.08 15.41
CA GLU A 18 -3.47 -16.96 15.77
C GLU A 18 -3.82 -16.04 14.60
N LEU A 19 -3.17 -16.17 13.43
CA LEU A 19 -3.46 -15.36 12.26
C LEU A 19 -4.69 -15.89 11.53
N ILE A 20 -5.83 -15.26 11.75
CA ILE A 20 -7.11 -15.63 11.15
C ILE A 20 -7.61 -14.50 10.25
N GLY A 21 -7.95 -14.82 9.03
CA GLY A 21 -8.45 -13.79 8.11
C GLY A 21 -9.33 -14.31 7.01
N GLY A 22 -9.54 -13.48 6.00
CA GLY A 22 -10.41 -13.84 4.89
C GLY A 22 -10.57 -12.71 3.89
N SER A 23 -11.66 -12.74 3.14
CA SER A 23 -11.98 -11.74 2.15
C SER A 23 -13.49 -11.53 2.01
N ALA A 24 -13.87 -10.30 1.65
CA ALA A 24 -15.23 -9.95 1.28
C ALA A 24 -15.51 -10.35 -0.17
N ASP A 25 -15.66 -11.66 -0.42
CA ASP A 25 -15.97 -12.30 -1.72
C ASP A 25 -14.91 -12.13 -2.83
N LEU A 26 -13.70 -11.72 -2.48
CA LEU A 26 -12.61 -11.42 -3.42
C LEU A 26 -11.34 -12.25 -3.13
N SER A 27 -11.48 -13.42 -2.53
CA SER A 27 -10.34 -14.25 -2.05
C SER A 27 -9.27 -14.49 -3.11
N GLY A 28 -9.66 -14.83 -4.34
CA GLY A 28 -8.75 -15.04 -5.46
C GLY A 28 -8.18 -13.72 -6.00
N SER A 29 -9.00 -12.68 -6.10
CA SER A 29 -8.58 -11.37 -6.63
C SER A 29 -7.63 -10.64 -5.70
N ASN A 30 -7.85 -10.74 -4.38
CA ASN A 30 -6.96 -10.16 -3.37
C ASN A 30 -5.70 -11.01 -3.11
N ASN A 31 -5.67 -12.27 -3.56
CA ASN A 31 -4.64 -13.25 -3.20
C ASN A 31 -4.52 -13.46 -1.67
N THR A 32 -5.65 -13.43 -0.94
CA THR A 32 -5.69 -13.67 0.52
C THR A 32 -5.86 -15.14 0.86
N ILE A 33 -6.32 -15.96 -0.09
CA ILE A 33 -6.39 -17.42 0.05
C ILE A 33 -5.04 -18.04 -0.35
N THR A 34 -4.58 -19.01 0.44
CA THR A 34 -3.31 -19.75 0.23
C THR A 34 -3.57 -21.25 0.35
N LYS A 35 -2.58 -22.10 0.06
CA LYS A 35 -2.68 -23.55 0.27
C LYS A 35 -2.84 -23.92 1.75
N ALA A 36 -2.33 -23.09 2.66
CA ALA A 36 -2.48 -23.26 4.10
C ALA A 36 -3.84 -22.74 4.64
N SER A 37 -4.73 -22.24 3.76
CA SER A 37 -6.04 -21.74 4.18
C SER A 37 -7.03 -22.87 4.40
N LEU A 38 -7.60 -22.92 5.61
CA LEU A 38 -8.64 -23.85 6.01
C LEU A 38 -9.90 -23.04 6.35
N SER A 39 -11.04 -23.39 5.74
CA SER A 39 -12.28 -22.67 5.97
C SER A 39 -12.77 -22.81 7.42
N VAL A 40 -13.13 -21.68 8.02
CA VAL A 40 -13.88 -21.66 9.29
C VAL A 40 -15.33 -21.98 8.98
N ASN A 41 -15.87 -23.03 9.60
CA ASN A 41 -17.29 -23.40 9.49
C ASN A 41 -17.76 -24.13 10.75
N SER A 42 -19.05 -24.52 10.82
CA SER A 42 -19.65 -25.18 11.98
C SER A 42 -18.98 -26.51 12.37
N ASN A 43 -18.24 -27.12 11.45
CA ASN A 43 -17.68 -28.48 11.63
C ASN A 43 -16.15 -28.49 11.71
N SER A 44 -15.48 -27.33 11.52
CA SER A 44 -14.02 -27.24 11.54
C SER A 44 -13.51 -25.91 12.09
N SER A 45 -12.48 -26.02 12.93
CA SER A 45 -11.65 -24.88 13.31
C SER A 45 -10.69 -24.56 12.15
N GLY A 46 -10.99 -23.52 11.39
CA GLY A 46 -10.15 -23.06 10.30
C GLY A 46 -9.40 -21.76 10.63
N ASN A 47 -8.70 -21.24 9.65
CA ASN A 47 -7.99 -19.97 9.73
C ASN A 47 -8.38 -18.97 8.61
N TYR A 48 -9.45 -19.30 7.85
CA TYR A 48 -9.93 -18.49 6.74
C TYR A 48 -11.46 -18.37 6.72
N ILE A 49 -11.94 -17.13 6.67
CA ILE A 49 -13.37 -16.78 6.70
C ILE A 49 -13.77 -16.21 5.34
N TYR A 50 -14.80 -16.83 4.72
CA TYR A 50 -15.48 -16.29 3.55
C TYR A 50 -16.58 -15.35 4.00
N TYR A 51 -16.28 -14.03 4.03
CA TYR A 51 -17.23 -13.03 4.54
C TYR A 51 -18.41 -12.75 3.60
N GLY A 52 -18.30 -13.16 2.31
CA GLY A 52 -19.24 -12.75 1.26
C GLY A 52 -19.12 -11.24 0.96
N VAL A 53 -20.04 -10.70 0.20
CA VAL A 53 -20.08 -9.25 -0.15
C VAL A 53 -20.54 -8.45 1.08
N ARG A 54 -19.64 -8.28 2.07
CA ARG A 54 -19.96 -7.68 3.39
C ARG A 54 -18.74 -6.99 3.97
N GLU A 55 -18.22 -5.97 3.32
CA GLU A 55 -17.00 -5.25 3.74
C GLU A 55 -17.13 -4.65 5.14
N PHE A 56 -18.26 -4.02 5.43
CA PHE A 56 -18.52 -3.50 6.77
C PHE A 56 -18.57 -4.63 7.81
N GLY A 57 -19.30 -5.71 7.51
CA GLY A 57 -19.42 -6.87 8.40
C GLY A 57 -18.05 -7.53 8.65
N MET A 58 -17.23 -7.72 7.60
CA MET A 58 -15.86 -8.23 7.71
C MET A 58 -15.04 -7.36 8.67
N ASN A 59 -14.99 -6.06 8.42
CA ASN A 59 -14.18 -5.14 9.22
C ASN A 59 -14.67 -5.04 10.67
N ALA A 60 -15.98 -5.06 10.91
CA ALA A 60 -16.56 -5.05 12.25
C ALA A 60 -16.29 -6.36 13.02
N ILE A 61 -16.37 -7.50 12.34
CA ILE A 61 -16.00 -8.81 12.91
C ILE A 61 -14.52 -8.83 13.29
N MET A 62 -13.63 -8.32 12.41
CA MET A 62 -12.20 -8.21 12.70
C MET A 62 -11.93 -7.34 13.94
N ASN A 63 -12.66 -6.24 14.12
CA ASN A 63 -12.57 -5.42 15.33
C ASN A 63 -12.95 -6.22 16.57
N GLY A 64 -14.04 -7.00 16.51
CA GLY A 64 -14.46 -7.89 17.59
C GLY A 64 -13.43 -8.97 17.90
N MET A 65 -12.84 -9.60 16.89
CA MET A 65 -11.77 -10.59 17.05
C MET A 65 -10.52 -9.99 17.72
N SER A 66 -10.13 -8.80 17.31
CA SER A 66 -8.99 -8.09 17.91
C SER A 66 -9.25 -7.72 19.39
N LEU A 67 -10.46 -7.25 19.71
CA LEU A 67 -10.86 -6.89 21.08
C LEU A 67 -10.97 -8.13 21.99
N HIS A 68 -11.41 -9.27 21.45
CA HIS A 68 -11.45 -10.53 22.18
C HIS A 68 -10.06 -10.98 22.63
N GLY A 69 -9.04 -10.70 21.81
CA GLY A 69 -7.65 -11.12 22.06
C GLY A 69 -7.39 -12.58 21.63
N GLY A 70 -6.10 -12.93 21.58
CA GLY A 70 -5.65 -14.27 21.15
C GLY A 70 -5.71 -14.51 19.64
N ILE A 71 -6.23 -13.56 18.88
CA ILE A 71 -6.37 -13.62 17.42
C ILE A 71 -5.77 -12.38 16.79
N ILE A 72 -5.07 -12.57 15.68
CA ILE A 72 -4.58 -11.50 14.80
C ILE A 72 -5.46 -11.51 13.55
N PRO A 73 -6.47 -10.63 13.43
CA PRO A 73 -7.38 -10.64 12.29
C PRO A 73 -6.77 -9.94 11.09
N TYR A 74 -6.96 -10.52 9.87
CA TYR A 74 -6.75 -9.82 8.62
C TYR A 74 -7.95 -9.98 7.68
N GLY A 75 -8.22 -8.98 6.84
CA GLY A 75 -9.31 -9.03 5.88
C GLY A 75 -8.99 -8.32 4.59
N GLY A 76 -9.39 -8.94 3.48
CA GLY A 76 -9.11 -8.47 2.13
C GLY A 76 -10.35 -7.99 1.37
N THR A 77 -10.18 -6.87 0.66
CA THR A 77 -11.11 -6.39 -0.36
C THR A 77 -10.34 -5.49 -1.35
N PHE A 78 -10.99 -4.96 -2.38
CA PHE A 78 -10.39 -3.90 -3.20
C PHE A 78 -10.31 -2.60 -2.40
N LEU A 79 -9.31 -1.76 -2.71
CA LEU A 79 -9.11 -0.50 -1.99
C LEU A 79 -10.36 0.41 -2.07
N VAL A 80 -10.98 0.51 -3.25
CA VAL A 80 -12.20 1.31 -3.43
C VAL A 80 -13.36 0.83 -2.56
N PHE A 81 -13.45 -0.48 -2.29
CA PHE A 81 -14.52 -1.04 -1.46
C PHE A 81 -14.32 -0.82 0.05
N MET A 82 -13.19 -0.22 0.44
CA MET A 82 -13.05 0.32 1.79
C MET A 82 -14.21 1.27 2.13
N ASP A 83 -14.77 1.98 1.15
CA ASP A 83 -15.90 2.90 1.35
C ASP A 83 -17.11 2.22 1.99
N TYR A 84 -17.42 0.97 1.60
CA TYR A 84 -18.51 0.21 2.23
C TYR A 84 -18.21 -0.16 3.69
N GLY A 85 -16.93 -0.29 4.06
CA GLY A 85 -16.49 -0.67 5.40
C GLY A 85 -15.85 0.45 6.20
N ARG A 86 -15.80 1.68 5.67
CA ARG A 86 -15.00 2.79 6.20
C ARG A 86 -15.25 3.09 7.67
N ASN A 87 -16.50 3.05 8.12
CA ASN A 87 -16.81 3.31 9.53
C ASN A 87 -16.14 2.28 10.45
N ALA A 88 -16.21 0.98 10.12
CA ALA A 88 -15.57 -0.08 10.90
C ALA A 88 -14.03 0.04 10.88
N VAL A 89 -13.43 0.40 9.73
CA VAL A 89 -11.99 0.70 9.60
C VAL A 89 -11.60 1.87 10.50
N ARG A 90 -12.38 2.96 10.48
CA ARG A 90 -12.15 4.10 11.36
C ARG A 90 -12.29 3.73 12.83
N MET A 91 -13.21 2.84 13.18
CA MET A 91 -13.41 2.40 14.56
C MET A 91 -12.20 1.61 15.08
N SER A 92 -11.55 0.77 14.27
CA SER A 92 -10.31 0.09 14.69
C SER A 92 -9.20 1.09 15.06
N ALA A 93 -9.06 2.16 14.27
CA ALA A 93 -8.11 3.22 14.54
C ALA A 93 -8.45 4.02 15.81
N LEU A 94 -9.73 4.36 16.00
CA LEU A 94 -10.22 5.06 17.19
C LEU A 94 -10.02 4.24 18.47
N MET A 95 -10.23 2.92 18.40
CA MET A 95 -10.04 2.00 19.53
C MET A 95 -8.57 1.62 19.75
N GLY A 96 -7.65 1.99 18.85
CA GLY A 96 -6.23 1.65 18.93
C GLY A 96 -5.99 0.12 18.92
N ILE A 97 -6.74 -0.61 18.07
CA ILE A 97 -6.66 -2.07 18.03
C ILE A 97 -5.98 -2.58 16.78
N ARG A 98 -5.25 -3.70 16.91
CA ARG A 98 -4.56 -4.33 15.80
C ARG A 98 -5.53 -5.06 14.89
N THR A 99 -5.83 -4.48 13.74
CA THR A 99 -6.50 -5.12 12.62
C THR A 99 -5.66 -4.93 11.36
N ILE A 100 -5.59 -5.94 10.49
CA ILE A 100 -4.78 -5.89 9.27
C ILE A 100 -5.71 -5.87 8.06
N TYR A 101 -5.69 -4.78 7.32
CA TYR A 101 -6.46 -4.61 6.10
C TYR A 101 -5.57 -4.88 4.88
N VAL A 102 -5.99 -5.80 4.02
CA VAL A 102 -5.31 -6.15 2.77
C VAL A 102 -6.13 -5.59 1.62
N PHE A 103 -5.83 -4.36 1.23
CA PHE A 103 -6.51 -3.67 0.15
C PHE A 103 -5.73 -3.81 -1.16
N SER A 104 -6.34 -4.42 -2.17
CA SER A 104 -5.71 -4.58 -3.48
C SER A 104 -6.38 -3.72 -4.55
N HIS A 105 -5.83 -3.71 -5.78
CA HIS A 105 -6.32 -2.89 -6.88
C HIS A 105 -6.24 -1.40 -6.55
N ASP A 106 -5.00 -0.95 -6.33
CA ASP A 106 -4.61 0.28 -5.65
C ASP A 106 -4.65 1.54 -6.52
N SER A 107 -4.94 1.44 -7.83
CA SER A 107 -4.87 2.57 -8.74
C SER A 107 -5.74 2.39 -10.01
N VAL A 108 -5.79 3.39 -10.87
CA VAL A 108 -6.47 3.31 -12.18
C VAL A 108 -5.88 2.24 -13.10
N ALA A 109 -4.65 1.77 -12.82
CA ALA A 109 -4.01 0.69 -13.56
C ALA A 109 -4.73 -0.68 -13.44
N LEU A 110 -5.77 -0.78 -12.60
CA LEU A 110 -6.64 -1.97 -12.57
C LEU A 110 -7.42 -2.15 -13.89
N GLY A 111 -7.69 -1.05 -14.62
CA GLY A 111 -8.12 -1.11 -16.01
C GLY A 111 -9.64 -1.07 -16.21
N GLU A 112 -10.16 -2.00 -17.03
CA GLU A 112 -11.50 -1.96 -17.63
C GLU A 112 -12.67 -1.99 -16.65
N ASP A 113 -12.47 -2.40 -15.40
CA ASP A 113 -13.50 -2.33 -14.34
C ASP A 113 -13.99 -0.89 -14.11
N GLY A 114 -13.15 0.09 -14.48
CA GLY A 114 -13.52 1.50 -14.58
C GLY A 114 -13.64 2.25 -13.25
N PRO A 115 -14.23 3.47 -13.28
CA PRO A 115 -14.25 4.41 -12.16
C PRO A 115 -14.83 3.86 -10.87
N THR A 116 -15.80 2.93 -10.94
CA THR A 116 -16.43 2.32 -9.76
C THR A 116 -15.50 1.40 -8.98
N HIS A 117 -14.35 1.02 -9.57
CA HIS A 117 -13.36 0.12 -8.98
C HIS A 117 -12.00 0.81 -8.77
N GLN A 118 -11.81 2.02 -9.31
CA GLN A 118 -10.55 2.77 -9.29
C GLN A 118 -10.51 3.72 -8.09
N PRO A 119 -9.63 3.46 -7.10
CA PRO A 119 -9.49 4.33 -5.94
C PRO A 119 -8.71 5.59 -6.32
N ILE A 120 -9.18 6.74 -5.89
CA ILE A 120 -8.52 8.05 -6.07
C ILE A 120 -8.17 8.64 -4.70
N GLU A 121 -9.17 8.98 -3.87
CA GLU A 121 -8.98 9.64 -2.58
C GLU A 121 -8.70 8.69 -1.41
N HIS A 122 -8.72 7.39 -1.63
CA HIS A 122 -8.68 6.37 -0.58
C HIS A 122 -7.36 6.35 0.20
N LEU A 123 -6.21 6.55 -0.49
CA LEU A 123 -4.91 6.67 0.19
C LEU A 123 -4.87 7.90 1.09
N THR A 124 -5.35 9.05 0.62
CA THR A 124 -5.47 10.26 1.42
C THR A 124 -6.39 10.04 2.62
N THR A 125 -7.51 9.36 2.43
CA THR A 125 -8.45 9.00 3.49
C THR A 125 -7.80 8.13 4.58
N LEU A 126 -7.06 7.11 4.20
CA LEU A 126 -6.34 6.24 5.14
C LEU A 126 -5.27 7.02 5.90
N ARG A 127 -4.40 7.74 5.21
CA ARG A 127 -3.32 8.55 5.79
C ARG A 127 -3.82 9.69 6.68
N SER A 128 -5.02 10.21 6.42
CA SER A 128 -5.68 11.21 7.27
C SER A 128 -6.38 10.63 8.50
N THR A 129 -6.48 9.31 8.61
CA THR A 129 -7.12 8.64 9.75
C THR A 129 -6.10 8.48 10.87
N PRO A 130 -6.29 9.13 12.05
CA PRO A 130 -5.36 9.00 13.17
C PRO A 130 -5.16 7.53 13.57
N ASN A 131 -3.94 7.16 13.97
CA ASN A 131 -3.52 5.82 14.38
C ASN A 131 -3.55 4.76 13.26
N MET A 132 -3.90 5.11 12.02
CA MET A 132 -3.78 4.22 10.87
C MET A 132 -2.34 4.22 10.36
N HIS A 133 -1.80 3.04 10.03
CA HIS A 133 -0.54 2.90 9.30
C HIS A 133 -0.83 2.39 7.89
N THR A 134 -0.44 3.16 6.88
CA THR A 134 -0.76 2.89 5.47
C THR A 134 0.50 2.51 4.72
N TRP A 135 0.66 1.22 4.43
CA TRP A 135 1.79 0.67 3.68
C TRP A 135 1.39 0.40 2.24
N ARG A 136 2.06 1.04 1.29
CA ARG A 136 1.90 0.81 -0.16
C ARG A 136 3.22 0.32 -0.75
N PRO A 137 3.51 -0.99 -0.66
CA PRO A 137 4.79 -1.55 -1.07
C PRO A 137 4.92 -1.69 -2.60
N ALA A 138 6.16 -1.48 -3.10
CA ALA A 138 6.55 -1.65 -4.50
C ALA A 138 7.25 -2.98 -4.80
N SER A 139 7.72 -3.72 -3.79
CA SER A 139 8.54 -4.92 -3.95
C SER A 139 8.15 -6.04 -2.98
N LEU A 140 8.74 -7.22 -3.16
CA LEU A 140 8.60 -8.34 -2.20
C LEU A 140 9.11 -7.97 -0.82
N ILE A 141 10.28 -7.30 -0.74
CA ILE A 141 10.90 -6.92 0.53
C ILE A 141 10.03 -5.89 1.26
N GLU A 142 9.58 -4.86 0.56
CA GLU A 142 8.67 -3.87 1.15
C GLU A 142 7.35 -4.52 1.62
N THR A 143 6.81 -5.47 0.84
CA THR A 143 5.61 -6.22 1.24
C THR A 143 5.85 -7.04 2.50
N ALA A 144 7.03 -7.67 2.63
CA ALA A 144 7.40 -8.43 3.82
C ALA A 144 7.55 -7.53 5.07
N VAL A 145 8.15 -6.36 4.89
CA VAL A 145 8.25 -5.34 5.94
C VAL A 145 6.86 -4.82 6.35
N ALA A 146 5.98 -4.55 5.39
CA ALA A 146 4.61 -4.14 5.67
C ALA A 146 3.86 -5.18 6.53
N TRP A 147 3.97 -6.46 6.19
CA TRP A 147 3.40 -7.54 7.00
C TRP A 147 4.05 -7.64 8.39
N LYS A 148 5.39 -7.54 8.49
CA LYS A 148 6.09 -7.50 9.79
C LYS A 148 5.57 -6.36 10.66
N LYS A 149 5.47 -5.16 10.10
CA LYS A 149 4.95 -3.97 10.81
C LYS A 149 3.48 -4.16 11.21
N ALA A 150 2.64 -4.70 10.34
CA ALA A 150 1.24 -5.00 10.66
C ALA A 150 1.08 -6.00 11.81
N LEU A 151 1.91 -7.03 11.85
CA LEU A 151 1.93 -8.04 12.92
C LEU A 151 2.45 -7.49 14.25
N THR A 152 3.37 -6.55 14.23
CA THR A 152 4.01 -5.99 15.43
C THR A 152 3.32 -4.73 15.95
N ASN A 153 2.57 -4.00 15.13
CA ASN A 153 1.78 -2.86 15.55
C ASN A 153 0.61 -3.31 16.45
N LYS A 154 0.64 -2.94 17.72
CA LYS A 154 -0.39 -3.29 18.71
C LYS A 154 -1.33 -2.12 19.04
N ASP A 155 -0.98 -0.91 18.61
CA ASP A 155 -1.60 0.34 19.05
C ASP A 155 -2.51 0.94 17.96
N GLY A 156 -2.76 0.20 16.89
CA GLY A 156 -3.64 0.63 15.81
C GLY A 156 -3.69 -0.34 14.64
N PRO A 157 -4.58 -0.09 13.68
CA PRO A 157 -4.70 -0.89 12.48
C PRO A 157 -3.58 -0.59 11.47
N THR A 158 -3.35 -1.56 10.60
CA THR A 158 -2.43 -1.41 9.46
C THR A 158 -3.15 -1.76 8.17
N SER A 159 -3.08 -0.87 7.19
CA SER A 159 -3.55 -1.10 5.82
C SER A 159 -2.36 -1.44 4.91
N ILE A 160 -2.41 -2.57 4.23
CA ILE A 160 -1.42 -3.01 3.24
C ILE A 160 -2.07 -2.86 1.86
N ILE A 161 -1.58 -1.90 1.08
CA ILE A 161 -2.14 -1.51 -0.21
C ILE A 161 -1.35 -2.19 -1.33
N LEU A 162 -2.01 -2.98 -2.15
CA LEU A 162 -1.36 -3.90 -3.08
C LEU A 162 -1.77 -3.65 -4.52
N SER A 163 -0.78 -3.54 -5.40
CA SER A 163 -0.99 -3.34 -6.84
C SER A 163 -1.56 -4.59 -7.52
N ARG A 164 -2.45 -4.38 -8.49
CA ARG A 164 -2.99 -5.46 -9.34
C ARG A 164 -1.95 -5.96 -10.33
N GLN A 165 -1.24 -5.05 -10.99
CA GLN A 165 -0.24 -5.35 -12.01
C GLN A 165 1.03 -5.95 -11.41
N ASN A 166 1.84 -6.58 -12.26
CA ASN A 166 3.17 -7.01 -11.90
C ASN A 166 4.10 -5.80 -11.85
N LEU A 167 4.98 -5.78 -10.86
CA LEU A 167 6.01 -4.76 -10.69
C LEU A 167 7.39 -5.39 -10.87
N ASN A 168 8.35 -4.59 -11.33
CA ASN A 168 9.73 -4.99 -11.44
C ASN A 168 10.37 -5.11 -10.05
N ASN A 169 11.39 -5.97 -9.94
CA ASN A 169 12.20 -6.02 -8.74
C ASN A 169 13.35 -5.01 -8.86
N PHE A 170 13.64 -4.33 -7.79
CA PHE A 170 14.80 -3.48 -7.64
C PHE A 170 15.60 -3.88 -6.40
N LEU A 171 16.88 -3.50 -6.38
CA LEU A 171 17.76 -3.86 -5.28
C LEU A 171 17.44 -3.02 -4.05
N ILE A 172 17.30 -3.69 -2.91
CA ILE A 172 17.22 -3.06 -1.59
C ILE A 172 18.42 -3.59 -0.79
N GLU A 173 19.38 -2.70 -0.51
CA GLU A 173 20.63 -3.09 0.16
C GLU A 173 20.41 -3.40 1.63
N ASN A 174 19.50 -2.65 2.28
CA ASN A 174 19.28 -2.78 3.72
C ASN A 174 17.78 -2.77 4.07
N ILE A 175 17.30 -3.89 4.58
CA ILE A 175 15.88 -4.07 4.97
C ILE A 175 15.48 -3.09 6.09
N SER A 176 16.41 -2.73 6.99
CA SER A 176 16.11 -1.81 8.09
C SER A 176 15.74 -0.41 7.60
N ASP A 177 16.20 0.00 6.41
CA ASP A 177 15.83 1.30 5.85
C ASP A 177 14.37 1.31 5.39
N VAL A 178 13.86 0.20 4.86
CA VAL A 178 12.43 0.05 4.53
C VAL A 178 11.54 0.20 5.77
N GLU A 179 11.99 -0.31 6.93
CA GLU A 179 11.25 -0.21 8.20
C GLU A 179 11.06 1.23 8.70
N ARG A 180 11.87 2.17 8.19
CA ARG A 180 11.78 3.61 8.47
C ARG A 180 10.65 4.30 7.68
N GLY A 181 9.98 3.57 6.78
CA GLY A 181 8.86 4.06 5.98
C GLY A 181 9.26 4.78 4.69
N GLY A 182 10.54 5.07 4.49
CA GLY A 182 11.07 5.66 3.26
C GLY A 182 12.59 5.58 3.22
N TYR A 183 13.15 5.43 2.00
CA TYR A 183 14.58 5.28 1.79
C TYR A 183 14.95 5.63 0.33
N PHE A 184 16.23 5.89 0.09
CA PHE A 184 16.74 6.06 -1.27
C PHE A 184 17.05 4.70 -1.91
N ILE A 185 16.45 4.46 -3.08
CA ILE A 185 16.84 3.38 -3.99
C ILE A 185 18.15 3.78 -4.71
N LYS A 186 18.25 5.08 -5.04
CA LYS A 186 19.44 5.68 -5.64
C LYS A 186 19.69 7.05 -5.04
N HIS A 187 20.92 7.29 -4.60
CA HIS A 187 21.33 8.58 -4.06
C HIS A 187 22.62 9.07 -4.74
N SER A 188 22.55 10.26 -5.31
CA SER A 188 23.66 10.99 -5.92
C SER A 188 23.84 12.31 -5.19
N PRO A 189 24.97 12.55 -4.50
CA PRO A 189 25.15 13.74 -3.67
C PRO A 189 25.01 15.07 -4.43
N ASP A 190 25.32 15.06 -5.72
CA ASP A 190 25.27 16.24 -6.61
C ASP A 190 23.89 16.41 -7.28
N SER A 191 22.92 15.58 -6.96
CA SER A 191 21.57 15.68 -7.53
C SER A 191 20.80 16.85 -6.89
N THR A 192 20.10 17.59 -7.72
CA THR A 192 19.17 18.65 -7.29
C THR A 192 17.69 18.24 -7.41
N ILE A 193 17.43 16.99 -7.85
CA ILE A 193 16.08 16.46 -8.05
C ILE A 193 15.92 15.16 -7.25
N ASN A 194 14.87 15.10 -6.43
CA ASN A 194 14.40 13.88 -5.79
C ASN A 194 13.10 13.43 -6.47
N LEU A 195 13.11 12.26 -7.10
CA LEU A 195 11.92 11.55 -7.55
C LEU A 195 11.47 10.62 -6.44
N ILE A 196 10.25 10.82 -5.96
CA ILE A 196 9.70 10.14 -4.78
C ILE A 196 8.43 9.42 -5.20
N ALA A 197 8.32 8.13 -4.89
CA ALA A 197 7.15 7.36 -5.26
C ALA A 197 6.78 6.29 -4.22
N THR A 198 5.59 5.72 -4.36
CA THR A 198 5.10 4.58 -3.59
C THR A 198 4.53 3.52 -4.53
N GLY A 199 4.47 2.29 -4.09
CA GLY A 199 3.79 1.22 -4.84
C GLY A 199 4.24 1.12 -6.30
N SER A 200 3.28 1.05 -7.21
CA SER A 200 3.55 0.85 -8.64
C SER A 200 4.33 1.98 -9.30
N GLU A 201 4.24 3.20 -8.80
CA GLU A 201 4.89 4.35 -9.41
C GLU A 201 6.41 4.39 -9.14
N VAL A 202 6.92 3.52 -8.27
CA VAL A 202 8.37 3.32 -8.11
C VAL A 202 9.01 2.85 -9.42
N ASP A 203 8.36 1.92 -10.15
CA ASP A 203 8.82 1.51 -11.48
C ASP A 203 8.86 2.71 -12.46
N THR A 204 7.82 3.54 -12.44
CA THR A 204 7.71 4.71 -13.31
C THR A 204 8.84 5.71 -13.05
N VAL A 205 9.13 6.03 -11.77
CA VAL A 205 10.22 6.99 -11.45
C VAL A 205 11.62 6.41 -11.71
N LEU A 206 11.80 5.09 -11.59
CA LEU A 206 13.05 4.43 -11.96
C LEU A 206 13.36 4.59 -13.46
N GLU A 207 12.35 4.41 -14.31
CA GLU A 207 12.49 4.61 -15.76
C GLU A 207 12.60 6.10 -16.14
N ALA A 208 11.84 6.99 -15.49
CA ALA A 208 11.96 8.44 -15.70
C ALA A 208 13.35 8.96 -15.34
N ALA A 209 13.95 8.45 -14.26
CA ALA A 209 15.31 8.79 -13.87
C ALA A 209 16.35 8.41 -14.93
N LYS A 210 16.20 7.28 -15.62
CA LYS A 210 17.08 6.89 -16.73
C LYS A 210 17.01 7.88 -17.89
N ILE A 211 15.80 8.30 -18.27
CA ILE A 211 15.58 9.30 -19.32
C ILE A 211 16.25 10.65 -18.96
N LEU A 212 16.08 11.08 -17.70
CA LEU A 212 16.73 12.32 -17.22
C LEU A 212 18.25 12.21 -17.22
N GLU A 213 18.80 11.07 -16.83
CA GLU A 213 20.24 10.83 -16.82
C GLU A 213 20.86 10.79 -18.22
N GLU A 214 20.14 10.22 -19.20
CA GLU A 214 20.54 10.28 -20.61
C GLU A 214 20.62 11.72 -21.13
N SER A 215 19.80 12.62 -20.57
CA SER A 215 19.86 14.07 -20.86
C SER A 215 20.92 14.82 -20.04
N GLY A 216 21.67 14.14 -19.17
CA GLY A 216 22.70 14.71 -18.30
C GLY A 216 22.20 15.22 -16.95
N THR A 217 20.94 14.98 -16.60
CA THR A 217 20.34 15.40 -15.32
C THR A 217 20.41 14.27 -14.28
N LYS A 218 21.18 14.48 -13.22
CA LYS A 218 21.26 13.53 -12.10
C LYS A 218 20.02 13.58 -11.22
N THR A 219 19.54 12.44 -10.80
CA THR A 219 18.36 12.31 -9.93
C THR A 219 18.65 11.43 -8.71
N ASN A 220 18.02 11.75 -7.58
CA ASN A 220 17.83 10.81 -6.49
C ASN A 220 16.47 10.11 -6.67
N ILE A 221 16.38 8.86 -6.25
CA ILE A 221 15.14 8.07 -6.31
C ILE A 221 14.84 7.55 -4.91
N ALA A 222 13.69 7.90 -4.37
CA ALA A 222 13.23 7.44 -3.07
C ALA A 222 11.93 6.66 -3.18
N SER A 223 11.85 5.49 -2.52
CA SER A 223 10.61 4.81 -2.23
C SER A 223 10.11 5.21 -0.85
N VAL A 224 8.81 5.52 -0.74
CA VAL A 224 8.16 5.87 0.54
C VAL A 224 6.98 4.94 0.78
N PRO A 225 7.21 3.65 1.09
CA PRO A 225 6.14 2.68 1.29
C PRO A 225 5.20 3.00 2.46
N CYS A 226 5.62 3.80 3.44
CA CYS A 226 4.76 4.23 4.55
C CYS A 226 5.12 5.65 5.02
N LEU A 227 4.26 6.61 4.72
CA LEU A 227 4.49 8.02 5.03
C LEU A 227 4.46 8.28 6.55
N GLU A 228 3.58 7.62 7.28
CA GLU A 228 3.41 7.76 8.73
C GLU A 228 4.65 7.26 9.51
N GLU A 229 5.33 6.22 9.01
CA GLU A 229 6.60 5.78 9.60
C GLU A 229 7.75 6.73 9.23
N LEU A 230 7.79 7.19 7.98
CA LEU A 230 8.82 8.14 7.53
C LEU A 230 8.77 9.45 8.34
N GLU A 231 7.57 9.96 8.64
CA GLU A 231 7.40 11.20 9.42
C GLU A 231 7.96 11.10 10.84
N LYS A 232 8.04 9.89 11.41
CA LYS A 232 8.65 9.67 12.74
C LYS A 232 10.18 9.73 12.70
N ASP A 233 10.80 9.42 11.56
CA ASP A 233 12.25 9.43 11.38
C ASP A 233 12.71 10.71 10.65
N GLN A 234 12.86 11.77 11.41
CA GLN A 234 13.27 13.07 10.89
C GLN A 234 14.63 13.04 10.18
N SER A 235 15.50 12.09 10.47
CA SER A 235 16.83 12.01 9.87
C SER A 235 16.81 11.59 8.40
N ILE A 236 15.91 10.68 8.02
CA ILE A 236 15.71 10.30 6.61
C ILE A 236 14.66 11.18 5.94
N TYR A 237 13.63 11.60 6.67
CA TYR A 237 12.61 12.51 6.18
C TYR A 237 13.23 13.78 5.57
N GLN A 238 14.12 14.47 6.32
CA GLN A 238 14.79 15.69 5.86
C GLN A 238 15.75 15.48 4.68
N LYS A 239 16.22 14.26 4.46
CA LYS A 239 17.02 13.92 3.28
C LYS A 239 16.13 13.72 2.05
N ILE A 240 15.01 12.99 2.19
CA ILE A 240 14.07 12.73 1.11
C ILE A 240 13.33 14.01 0.70
N PHE A 241 12.86 14.80 1.68
CA PHE A 241 12.21 16.10 1.46
C PHE A 241 13.18 17.26 1.75
N SER A 242 14.36 17.23 1.14
CA SER A 242 15.38 18.26 1.33
C SER A 242 14.93 19.58 0.72
N GLN A 243 15.18 20.68 1.45
CA GLN A 243 14.94 22.04 0.95
C GLN A 243 15.93 22.46 -0.15
N ASN A 244 17.03 21.74 -0.31
CA ASN A 244 18.07 22.01 -1.30
C ASN A 244 17.82 21.27 -2.63
N THR A 245 16.74 20.51 -2.73
CA THR A 245 16.38 19.74 -3.92
C THR A 245 14.95 20.04 -4.36
N THR A 246 14.68 19.85 -5.64
CA THR A 246 13.31 19.81 -6.14
C THR A 246 12.74 18.42 -5.82
N ASN A 247 11.76 18.35 -4.93
CA ASN A 247 11.14 17.11 -4.52
C ASN A 247 9.87 16.91 -5.35
N ILE A 248 9.84 15.88 -6.20
CA ILE A 248 8.71 15.53 -7.07
C ILE A 248 8.14 14.21 -6.58
N VAL A 249 6.89 14.21 -6.15
CA VAL A 249 6.18 12.99 -5.76
C VAL A 249 5.33 12.51 -6.93
N VAL A 250 5.39 11.20 -7.18
CA VAL A 250 4.59 10.52 -8.20
C VAL A 250 3.77 9.42 -7.53
N GLU A 251 2.47 9.61 -7.47
CA GLU A 251 1.54 8.63 -6.88
C GLU A 251 0.19 8.67 -7.58
N CYS A 252 -0.24 7.54 -8.10
CA CYS A 252 -1.50 7.37 -8.83
C CYS A 252 -2.69 7.38 -7.86
N SER A 253 -2.88 8.51 -7.20
CA SER A 253 -3.95 8.81 -6.24
C SER A 253 -4.13 10.32 -6.08
N HIS A 254 -5.11 10.72 -5.26
CA HIS A 254 -5.33 12.14 -4.97
C HIS A 254 -4.13 12.75 -4.22
N PRO A 255 -3.57 13.90 -4.68
CA PRO A 255 -2.28 14.42 -4.23
C PRO A 255 -2.28 15.02 -2.80
N ASN A 256 -3.45 15.21 -2.16
CA ASN A 256 -3.58 15.96 -0.91
C ASN A 256 -2.71 15.46 0.25
N SER A 257 -2.42 14.15 0.33
CA SER A 257 -1.56 13.64 1.40
C SER A 257 -0.10 14.08 1.28
N TRP A 258 0.30 14.60 0.13
CA TRP A 258 1.67 15.00 -0.16
C TRP A 258 1.94 16.50 -0.08
N TYR A 259 0.91 17.35 -0.18
CA TYR A 259 1.09 18.80 -0.24
C TYR A 259 1.69 19.45 1.03
N LYS A 260 1.68 18.75 2.16
CA LYS A 260 2.41 19.21 3.35
C LYS A 260 3.91 18.94 3.27
N HIS A 261 4.39 18.14 2.28
CA HIS A 261 5.77 17.74 2.11
C HIS A 261 6.45 18.40 0.89
N THR A 262 5.68 18.59 -0.18
CA THR A 262 6.12 19.26 -1.41
C THR A 262 4.93 19.84 -2.17
N ASP A 263 5.16 20.88 -2.96
CA ASP A 263 4.17 21.47 -3.87
C ASP A 263 4.18 20.80 -5.27
N LYS A 264 5.12 19.86 -5.53
CA LYS A 264 5.26 19.17 -6.81
C LYS A 264 4.82 17.74 -6.70
N VAL A 265 3.55 17.50 -7.03
CA VAL A 265 2.93 16.17 -6.96
C VAL A 265 2.28 15.84 -8.29
N ILE A 266 2.68 14.75 -8.90
CA ILE A 266 2.00 14.13 -10.03
C ILE A 266 1.01 13.12 -9.45
N GLY A 267 -0.26 13.47 -9.47
CA GLY A 267 -1.38 12.71 -8.90
C GLY A 267 -2.61 12.79 -9.78
N ILE A 268 -3.74 12.28 -9.32
CA ILE A 268 -5.05 12.32 -9.99
C ILE A 268 -6.04 13.04 -9.08
N ASP A 269 -6.66 14.10 -9.57
CA ASP A 269 -7.67 14.90 -8.85
C ASP A 269 -9.09 14.77 -9.45
N THR A 270 -9.25 13.89 -10.42
CA THR A 270 -10.53 13.51 -11.05
C THR A 270 -10.83 12.04 -10.79
N PHE A 271 -12.04 11.58 -11.09
CA PHE A 271 -12.32 10.15 -11.12
C PHE A 271 -11.57 9.48 -12.27
N GLY A 272 -11.38 8.15 -12.13
CA GLY A 272 -10.78 7.34 -13.17
C GLY A 272 -11.70 7.17 -14.39
N GLU A 273 -11.23 6.41 -15.37
CA GLU A 273 -11.90 6.17 -16.65
C GLU A 273 -11.92 4.67 -16.97
N SER A 274 -12.80 4.26 -17.89
CA SER A 274 -12.83 2.89 -18.39
C SER A 274 -11.86 2.73 -19.58
N GLY A 275 -10.90 1.83 -19.44
CA GLY A 275 -9.90 1.57 -20.48
C GLY A 275 -8.92 0.50 -20.05
N LYS A 276 -7.94 0.17 -20.88
CA LYS A 276 -6.83 -0.69 -20.49
C LYS A 276 -5.94 0.03 -19.48
N GLY A 277 -5.39 -0.70 -18.51
CA GLY A 277 -4.58 -0.11 -17.46
C GLY A 277 -3.43 0.75 -17.99
N ASP A 278 -2.68 0.26 -18.98
CA ASP A 278 -1.56 0.99 -19.57
C ASP A 278 -2.01 2.28 -20.29
N ASP A 279 -3.13 2.22 -21.03
CA ASP A 279 -3.71 3.39 -21.70
C ASP A 279 -4.16 4.45 -20.68
N LEU A 280 -4.70 4.00 -19.54
CA LEU A 280 -5.09 4.90 -18.46
C LEU A 280 -3.88 5.53 -17.76
N MET A 281 -2.83 4.76 -17.50
CA MET A 281 -1.57 5.31 -16.94
C MET A 281 -0.97 6.37 -17.88
N GLU A 282 -1.04 6.17 -19.20
CA GLU A 282 -0.62 7.17 -20.18
C GLU A 282 -1.55 8.40 -20.17
N HIS A 283 -2.87 8.18 -20.17
CA HIS A 283 -3.88 9.25 -20.15
C HIS A 283 -3.70 10.18 -18.95
N PHE A 284 -3.53 9.61 -17.76
CA PHE A 284 -3.34 10.37 -16.52
C PHE A 284 -1.91 10.86 -16.29
N GLY A 285 -0.98 10.59 -17.19
CA GLY A 285 0.37 11.16 -17.13
C GLY A 285 1.38 10.36 -16.30
N PHE A 286 1.11 9.10 -15.99
CA PHE A 286 2.02 8.23 -15.22
C PHE A 286 2.95 7.39 -16.11
N THR A 287 3.40 7.94 -17.23
CA THR A 287 4.45 7.33 -18.05
C THR A 287 5.81 7.95 -17.73
N PRO A 288 6.93 7.19 -17.88
CA PRO A 288 8.27 7.71 -17.59
C PRO A 288 8.62 9.00 -18.33
N SER A 289 8.11 9.19 -19.54
CA SER A 289 8.36 10.39 -20.37
C SER A 289 7.55 11.63 -19.94
N LYS A 290 6.51 11.44 -19.12
CA LYS A 290 5.66 12.55 -18.62
C LYS A 290 6.00 12.94 -17.18
N VAL A 291 6.67 12.07 -16.45
CA VAL A 291 7.22 12.31 -15.12
C VAL A 291 8.52 13.09 -15.20
#